data_bce36ed8cec1ed8dc1d05c5cc682e1eb
#
_entry.id   bce36ed8cec1ed8dc1d05c5cc682e1eb
#
_cell.length_a   1.000
_cell.length_b   1.000
_cell.length_c   1.000
_cell.angle_alpha   90.00
_cell.angle_beta   90.00
_cell.angle_gamma   90.00
#
_symmetry.space_group_name_H-M   'P 1'
#
loop_
_entity.id
_entity.type
_entity.pdbx_description
1 polymer ?
#
loop_
_entity_poly.entity_id
_entity_poly.type
_entity_poly.pdbx_seq_one_letter_code
_entity_poly.pdbx_strand_id
1 'polypeptide(L)'
;MTTPVQQMIEKYDCKNTAEYKNALKEVIQEVALCGLSRGGFFSKAAFYGGTALRIFYGLDRFSEDMDFSLISKDDGFSIDSYFSYLSDELLSNGFELTVERKEKSLHSDVQSAFIKGGTLVHLLKIVPSDKRILGISDTELIKIKFEIDTNPPDCATFETKYALLPFPYAVQMYDEPSLFAGKIHAVLCRSWKNRVKGRDFYDYIWYLARGTKVNLPHLQKRLEQTEKWNEGETLSLEKLKEMLCSRFSEVNFENAKQDVLPFIKDPAKLDLWNKEFFTSITLSQLK
;
A
#
# COMPACT_ATOMS: atom_id res chain seq x y z
N MET A 1 -23.17 -15.08 -18.21
CA MET A 1 -22.42 -15.37 -16.98
C MET A 1 -21.51 -14.21 -16.71
N THR A 2 -21.52 -13.68 -15.49
CA THR A 2 -20.64 -12.58 -15.07
C THR A 2 -19.22 -13.12 -14.90
N THR A 3 -18.22 -12.46 -15.45
CA THR A 3 -16.81 -12.86 -15.26
C THR A 3 -16.35 -12.57 -13.82
N PRO A 4 -15.31 -13.25 -13.31
CA PRO A 4 -14.77 -12.93 -11.98
C PRO A 4 -14.40 -11.44 -11.84
N VAL A 5 -13.79 -10.83 -12.86
CA VAL A 5 -13.45 -9.40 -12.89
C VAL A 5 -14.71 -8.51 -12.78
N GLN A 6 -15.79 -8.85 -13.48
CA GLN A 6 -17.06 -8.11 -13.35
C GLN A 6 -17.61 -8.20 -11.93
N GLN A 7 -17.59 -9.39 -11.30
CA GLN A 7 -18.01 -9.56 -9.91
C GLN A 7 -17.15 -8.73 -8.94
N MET A 8 -15.83 -8.63 -9.20
CA MET A 8 -14.93 -7.80 -8.39
C MET A 8 -15.27 -6.31 -8.51
N ILE A 9 -15.55 -5.82 -9.72
CA ILE A 9 -15.93 -4.41 -9.96
C ILE A 9 -17.29 -4.06 -9.35
N GLU A 10 -18.28 -4.95 -9.43
CA GLU A 10 -19.62 -4.71 -8.87
C GLU A 10 -19.61 -4.41 -7.37
N LYS A 11 -18.63 -4.93 -6.62
CA LYS A 11 -18.47 -4.66 -5.17
C LYS A 11 -18.24 -3.17 -4.84
N TYR A 12 -17.76 -2.38 -5.78
CA TYR A 12 -17.38 -0.98 -5.53
C TYR A 12 -18.56 0.00 -5.63
N ASP A 13 -19.68 -0.39 -6.23
CA ASP A 13 -20.86 0.47 -6.48
C ASP A 13 -20.46 1.84 -7.05
N CYS A 14 -19.64 1.84 -8.09
CA CYS A 14 -19.04 3.04 -8.65
C CYS A 14 -20.10 3.99 -9.24
N LYS A 15 -20.03 5.28 -8.87
CA LYS A 15 -20.97 6.32 -9.29
C LYS A 15 -20.41 7.21 -10.41
N ASN A 16 -19.10 7.29 -10.55
CA ASN A 16 -18.41 8.19 -11.48
C ASN A 16 -17.13 7.56 -12.04
N THR A 17 -16.57 8.19 -13.08
CA THR A 17 -15.37 7.72 -13.78
C THR A 17 -14.16 7.57 -12.86
N ALA A 18 -13.99 8.46 -11.87
CA ALA A 18 -12.85 8.39 -10.95
C ALA A 18 -12.94 7.15 -10.04
N GLU A 19 -14.13 6.80 -9.57
CA GLU A 19 -14.36 5.59 -8.79
C GLU A 19 -14.11 4.32 -9.62
N TYR A 20 -14.56 4.30 -10.89
CA TYR A 20 -14.24 3.19 -11.80
C TYR A 20 -12.74 3.05 -12.06
N LYS A 21 -11.98 4.16 -12.20
CA LYS A 21 -10.52 4.11 -12.32
C LYS A 21 -9.87 3.49 -11.09
N ASN A 22 -10.31 3.89 -9.89
CA ASN A 22 -9.79 3.36 -8.64
C ASN A 22 -10.13 1.87 -8.47
N ALA A 23 -11.38 1.49 -8.73
CA ALA A 23 -11.80 0.09 -8.70
C ALA A 23 -11.02 -0.78 -9.70
N LEU A 24 -10.81 -0.28 -10.92
CA LEU A 24 -10.01 -0.98 -11.93
C LEU A 24 -8.58 -1.21 -11.45
N LYS A 25 -7.92 -0.18 -10.87
CA LYS A 25 -6.57 -0.32 -10.31
C LYS A 25 -6.53 -1.41 -9.23
N GLU A 26 -7.49 -1.39 -8.29
CA GLU A 26 -7.55 -2.35 -7.18
C GLU A 26 -7.81 -3.78 -7.69
N VAL A 27 -8.68 -3.96 -8.68
CA VAL A 27 -8.90 -5.27 -9.32
C VAL A 27 -7.64 -5.78 -10.02
N ILE A 28 -6.91 -4.92 -10.74
CA ILE A 28 -5.64 -5.30 -11.35
C ILE A 28 -4.61 -5.69 -10.29
N GLN A 29 -4.56 -5.01 -9.15
CA GLN A 29 -3.70 -5.37 -8.02
C GLN A 29 -4.05 -6.74 -7.45
N GLU A 30 -5.34 -7.05 -7.26
CA GLU A 30 -5.79 -8.37 -6.79
C GLU A 30 -5.46 -9.49 -7.79
N VAL A 31 -5.63 -9.25 -9.10
CA VAL A 31 -5.23 -10.20 -10.16
C VAL A 31 -3.71 -10.40 -10.17
N ALA A 32 -2.94 -9.33 -9.99
CA ALA A 32 -1.48 -9.42 -9.90
C ALA A 32 -1.03 -10.24 -8.67
N LEU A 33 -1.69 -10.05 -7.50
CA LEU A 33 -1.43 -10.88 -6.31
C LEU A 33 -1.72 -12.36 -6.56
N CYS A 34 -2.79 -12.69 -7.30
CA CYS A 34 -3.08 -14.06 -7.72
C CYS A 34 -1.95 -14.64 -8.58
N GLY A 35 -1.47 -13.91 -9.58
CA GLY A 35 -0.34 -14.33 -10.43
C GLY A 35 0.94 -14.55 -9.63
N LEU A 36 1.27 -13.64 -8.71
CA LEU A 36 2.41 -13.78 -7.80
C LEU A 36 2.30 -15.03 -6.91
N SER A 37 1.10 -15.30 -6.37
CA SER A 37 0.84 -16.49 -5.57
C SER A 37 1.10 -17.77 -6.37
N ARG A 38 0.60 -17.83 -7.61
CA ARG A 38 0.84 -18.96 -8.51
C ARG A 38 2.31 -19.15 -8.87
N GLY A 39 3.06 -18.05 -8.96
CA GLY A 39 4.52 -18.07 -9.19
C GLY A 39 5.34 -18.47 -7.94
N GLY A 40 4.70 -18.73 -6.80
CA GLY A 40 5.38 -19.06 -5.54
C GLY A 40 6.09 -17.87 -4.87
N PHE A 41 5.78 -16.64 -5.28
CA PHE A 41 6.40 -15.41 -4.79
C PHE A 41 6.32 -15.28 -3.25
N PHE A 42 5.19 -15.63 -2.68
CA PHE A 42 4.93 -15.50 -1.24
C PHE A 42 5.68 -16.50 -0.35
N SER A 43 6.44 -17.42 -0.93
CA SER A 43 7.42 -18.20 -0.18
C SER A 43 8.69 -17.41 0.16
N LYS A 44 8.95 -16.31 -0.55
CA LYS A 44 10.15 -15.47 -0.39
C LYS A 44 9.84 -14.05 0.08
N ALA A 45 8.66 -13.53 -0.20
CA ALA A 45 8.29 -12.15 0.06
C ALA A 45 6.93 -12.04 0.77
N ALA A 46 6.76 -10.96 1.52
CA ALA A 46 5.53 -10.61 2.19
C ALA A 46 4.97 -9.30 1.64
N PHE A 47 3.65 -9.24 1.47
CA PHE A 47 2.93 -8.05 1.06
C PHE A 47 2.75 -7.10 2.24
N TYR A 48 2.98 -5.80 2.05
CA TYR A 48 2.81 -4.80 3.08
C TYR A 48 2.34 -3.45 2.50
N GLY A 49 2.29 -2.42 3.32
CA GLY A 49 1.93 -1.08 2.86
C GLY A 49 0.43 -0.80 2.76
N GLY A 50 0.09 0.33 2.12
CA GLY A 50 -1.29 0.83 2.08
C GLY A 50 -2.26 -0.04 1.30
N THR A 51 -1.79 -0.70 0.24
CA THR A 51 -2.63 -1.60 -0.57
C THR A 51 -2.92 -2.91 0.16
N ALA A 52 -1.97 -3.41 0.95
CA ALA A 52 -2.20 -4.55 1.83
C ALA A 52 -3.30 -4.26 2.85
N LEU A 53 -3.27 -3.07 3.48
CA LEU A 53 -4.33 -2.63 4.39
C LEU A 53 -5.67 -2.49 3.68
N ARG A 54 -5.67 -1.95 2.47
CA ARG A 54 -6.88 -1.74 1.69
C ARG A 54 -7.57 -3.05 1.33
N ILE A 55 -6.84 -3.98 0.75
CA ILE A 55 -7.39 -5.24 0.22
C ILE A 55 -7.75 -6.20 1.36
N PHE A 56 -6.91 -6.35 2.38
CA PHE A 56 -7.05 -7.42 3.36
C PHE A 56 -7.55 -7.00 4.74
N TYR A 57 -7.48 -5.70 5.09
CA TYR A 57 -7.90 -5.22 6.41
C TYR A 57 -9.01 -4.17 6.35
N GLY A 58 -9.48 -3.79 5.15
CA GLY A 58 -10.62 -2.92 4.97
C GLY A 58 -10.31 -1.44 5.21
N LEU A 59 -9.07 -0.99 4.94
CA LEU A 59 -8.77 0.43 4.90
C LEU A 59 -9.67 1.11 3.86
N ASP A 60 -10.37 2.16 4.25
CA ASP A 60 -11.43 2.77 3.45
C ASP A 60 -10.95 3.81 2.41
N ARG A 61 -9.64 4.12 2.37
CA ARG A 61 -9.02 4.91 1.32
C ARG A 61 -8.40 4.05 0.22
N PHE A 62 -8.41 4.53 -1.01
CA PHE A 62 -7.72 3.88 -2.12
C PHE A 62 -6.18 3.92 -1.98
N SER A 63 -5.53 2.94 -2.59
CA SER A 63 -4.08 2.81 -2.63
C SER A 63 -3.61 2.40 -4.02
N GLU A 64 -2.44 2.91 -4.45
CA GLU A 64 -2.02 2.82 -5.85
C GLU A 64 -0.86 1.84 -6.06
N ASP A 65 0.08 1.78 -5.11
CA ASP A 65 1.32 1.02 -5.24
C ASP A 65 1.20 -0.36 -4.57
N MET A 66 1.95 -1.34 -5.04
CA MET A 66 2.08 -2.65 -4.42
C MET A 66 3.46 -2.75 -3.80
N ASP A 67 3.51 -2.78 -2.47
CA ASP A 67 4.74 -2.82 -1.71
C ASP A 67 4.97 -4.23 -1.13
N PHE A 68 6.16 -4.76 -1.34
CA PHE A 68 6.58 -6.07 -0.82
C PHE A 68 7.94 -5.95 -0.14
N SER A 69 8.19 -6.86 0.79
CA SER A 69 9.48 -7.01 1.44
C SER A 69 9.88 -8.48 1.40
N LEU A 70 11.13 -8.79 1.16
CA LEU A 70 11.59 -10.16 1.36
C LEU A 70 11.36 -10.56 2.82
N ILE A 71 11.09 -11.84 3.07
CA ILE A 71 10.98 -12.41 4.41
C ILE A 71 12.36 -12.47 5.08
N SER A 72 13.37 -12.75 4.28
CA SER A 72 14.77 -12.73 4.66
C SER A 72 15.61 -12.25 3.49
N LYS A 73 16.80 -11.70 3.75
CA LYS A 73 17.71 -11.27 2.70
C LYS A 73 18.07 -12.44 1.78
N ASP A 74 17.90 -12.22 0.48
CA ASP A 74 18.25 -13.18 -0.60
C ASP A 74 18.97 -12.41 -1.72
N ASP A 75 20.29 -12.51 -1.76
CA ASP A 75 21.11 -11.80 -2.76
C ASP A 75 20.88 -12.33 -4.20
N GLY A 76 20.29 -13.52 -4.35
CA GLY A 76 19.92 -14.11 -5.65
C GLY A 76 18.49 -13.77 -6.09
N PHE A 77 17.74 -12.99 -5.30
CA PHE A 77 16.37 -12.66 -5.65
C PHE A 77 16.29 -11.75 -6.87
N SER A 78 15.42 -12.09 -7.81
CA SER A 78 15.07 -11.24 -8.95
C SER A 78 13.56 -11.20 -9.16
N ILE A 79 13.02 -10.00 -9.21
CA ILE A 79 11.61 -9.73 -9.52
C ILE A 79 11.22 -10.25 -10.91
N ASP A 80 12.18 -10.27 -11.86
CA ASP A 80 11.95 -10.68 -13.26
C ASP A 80 11.46 -12.12 -13.38
N SER A 81 11.82 -12.98 -12.42
CA SER A 81 11.39 -14.39 -12.35
C SER A 81 9.86 -14.54 -12.24
N TYR A 82 9.15 -13.48 -11.88
CA TYR A 82 7.70 -13.49 -11.68
C TYR A 82 6.92 -12.77 -12.78
N PHE A 83 7.59 -12.15 -13.75
CA PHE A 83 6.91 -11.35 -14.79
C PHE A 83 6.02 -12.19 -15.70
N SER A 84 6.42 -13.41 -16.04
CA SER A 84 5.58 -14.32 -16.81
C SER A 84 4.29 -14.66 -16.08
N TYR A 85 4.37 -15.02 -14.81
CA TYR A 85 3.18 -15.33 -13.98
C TYR A 85 2.24 -14.13 -13.85
N LEU A 86 2.79 -12.92 -13.69
CA LEU A 86 2.00 -11.68 -13.67
C LEU A 86 1.30 -11.44 -15.01
N SER A 87 2.04 -11.54 -16.12
CA SER A 87 1.51 -11.28 -17.45
C SER A 87 0.45 -12.29 -17.86
N ASP A 88 0.68 -13.58 -17.58
CA ASP A 88 -0.25 -14.67 -17.91
C ASP A 88 -1.54 -14.52 -17.08
N GLU A 89 -1.47 -14.20 -15.78
CA GLU A 89 -2.62 -14.03 -14.94
C GLU A 89 -3.43 -12.79 -15.35
N LEU A 90 -2.77 -11.67 -15.64
CA LEU A 90 -3.42 -10.45 -16.12
C LEU A 90 -4.14 -10.70 -17.45
N LEU A 91 -3.47 -11.34 -18.40
CA LEU A 91 -4.02 -11.66 -19.73
C LEU A 91 -5.22 -12.61 -19.63
N SER A 92 -5.13 -13.66 -18.81
CA SER A 92 -6.22 -14.64 -18.60
C SER A 92 -7.46 -14.01 -18.00
N ASN A 93 -7.32 -12.90 -17.27
CA ASN A 93 -8.43 -12.11 -16.73
C ASN A 93 -8.84 -10.93 -17.65
N GLY A 94 -8.33 -10.88 -18.89
CA GLY A 94 -8.72 -9.89 -19.90
C GLY A 94 -7.97 -8.56 -19.83
N PHE A 95 -6.87 -8.48 -19.07
CA PHE A 95 -6.04 -7.29 -18.96
C PHE A 95 -4.79 -7.39 -19.85
N GLU A 96 -4.79 -6.67 -20.95
CA GLU A 96 -3.64 -6.53 -21.85
C GLU A 96 -2.70 -5.46 -21.31
N LEU A 97 -1.88 -5.83 -20.31
CA LEU A 97 -0.97 -4.92 -19.62
C LEU A 97 0.47 -5.42 -19.77
N THR A 98 1.42 -4.49 -19.85
CA THR A 98 2.85 -4.79 -19.84
C THR A 98 3.39 -4.79 -18.43
N VAL A 99 4.32 -5.71 -18.12
CA VAL A 99 5.08 -5.74 -16.87
C VAL A 99 6.53 -5.39 -17.21
N GLU A 100 7.02 -4.29 -16.68
CA GLU A 100 8.34 -3.76 -17.01
C GLU A 100 9.15 -3.48 -15.76
N ARG A 101 10.42 -3.92 -15.74
CA ARG A 101 11.38 -3.54 -14.72
C ARG A 101 11.68 -2.05 -14.80
N LYS A 102 11.78 -1.40 -13.65
CA LYS A 102 12.32 -0.05 -13.54
C LYS A 102 13.81 -0.16 -13.24
N GLU A 103 14.65 0.18 -14.20
CA GLU A 103 16.07 0.35 -13.95
C GLU A 103 16.31 1.55 -13.02
N LYS A 104 17.14 1.36 -12.02
CA LYS A 104 17.61 2.43 -11.13
C LYS A 104 19.08 2.67 -11.42
N SER A 105 19.46 3.94 -11.51
CA SER A 105 20.83 4.39 -11.82
C SER A 105 21.81 4.24 -10.65
N LEU A 106 21.33 3.87 -9.45
CA LEU A 106 22.14 3.71 -8.24
C LEU A 106 21.80 2.36 -7.59
N HIS A 107 22.79 1.74 -6.92
CA HIS A 107 22.57 0.57 -6.06
C HIS A 107 21.49 0.89 -5.03
N SER A 108 20.44 0.11 -5.01
CA SER A 108 19.26 0.30 -4.15
C SER A 108 18.77 -1.06 -3.69
N ASP A 109 18.53 -1.18 -2.40
CA ASP A 109 17.91 -2.37 -1.78
C ASP A 109 16.43 -2.55 -2.18
N VAL A 110 15.91 -1.73 -3.10
CA VAL A 110 14.55 -1.83 -3.60
C VAL A 110 14.56 -2.16 -5.08
N GLN A 111 14.04 -3.32 -5.46
CA GLN A 111 13.72 -3.66 -6.85
C GLN A 111 12.34 -3.10 -7.20
N SER A 112 12.16 -2.57 -8.41
CA SER A 112 10.89 -1.96 -8.82
C SER A 112 10.50 -2.39 -10.23
N ALA A 113 9.19 -2.58 -10.43
CA ALA A 113 8.57 -2.80 -11.72
C ALA A 113 7.29 -1.97 -11.86
N PHE A 114 6.73 -1.93 -13.05
CA PHE A 114 5.45 -1.30 -13.34
C PHE A 114 4.57 -2.25 -14.15
N ILE A 115 3.28 -2.28 -13.80
CA ILE A 115 2.20 -2.81 -14.62
C ILE A 115 1.56 -1.62 -15.31
N LYS A 116 1.52 -1.62 -16.67
CA LYS A 116 1.06 -0.48 -17.46
C LYS A 116 0.15 -0.91 -18.61
N GLY A 117 -0.83 -0.07 -18.93
CA GLY A 117 -1.67 -0.23 -20.12
C GLY A 117 -2.65 0.92 -20.31
N GLY A 118 -3.40 0.92 -21.40
CA GLY A 118 -4.36 1.96 -21.72
C GLY A 118 -5.54 1.98 -20.75
N THR A 119 -5.79 3.10 -20.09
CA THR A 119 -6.89 3.25 -19.12
C THR A 119 -8.25 3.10 -19.77
N LEU A 120 -8.48 3.79 -20.90
CA LEU A 120 -9.77 3.81 -21.58
C LEU A 120 -10.18 2.41 -22.07
N VAL A 121 -9.26 1.67 -22.70
CA VAL A 121 -9.53 0.31 -23.24
C VAL A 121 -9.99 -0.64 -22.14
N HIS A 122 -9.35 -0.58 -20.96
CA HIS A 122 -9.71 -1.46 -19.85
C HIS A 122 -11.00 -1.02 -19.15
N LEU A 123 -11.27 0.28 -19.04
CA LEU A 123 -12.54 0.79 -18.51
C LEU A 123 -13.72 0.43 -19.42
N LEU A 124 -13.58 0.49 -20.74
CA LEU A 124 -14.62 0.06 -21.67
C LEU A 124 -14.99 -1.42 -21.53
N LYS A 125 -14.07 -2.27 -21.05
CA LYS A 125 -14.34 -3.69 -20.78
C LYS A 125 -15.13 -3.93 -19.51
N ILE A 126 -15.11 -3.01 -18.53
CA ILE A 126 -15.67 -3.23 -17.18
C ILE A 126 -16.84 -2.31 -16.83
N VAL A 127 -16.96 -1.15 -17.46
CA VAL A 127 -18.07 -0.21 -17.21
C VAL A 127 -19.31 -0.68 -17.94
N PRO A 128 -20.48 -0.75 -17.29
CA PRO A 128 -21.74 -1.11 -17.95
C PRO A 128 -22.04 -0.20 -19.13
N SER A 129 -22.60 -0.77 -20.21
CA SER A 129 -22.84 -0.06 -21.49
C SER A 129 -23.83 1.10 -21.39
N ASP A 130 -24.66 1.12 -20.36
CA ASP A 130 -25.61 2.20 -20.05
C ASP A 130 -24.95 3.41 -19.34
N LYS A 131 -23.68 3.26 -18.88
CA LYS A 131 -22.94 4.32 -18.22
C LYS A 131 -21.92 4.94 -19.17
N ARG A 132 -21.83 6.27 -19.13
CA ARG A 132 -20.86 7.02 -19.95
C ARG A 132 -19.54 7.21 -19.22
N ILE A 133 -18.44 6.91 -19.91
CA ILE A 133 -17.08 7.23 -19.48
C ILE A 133 -16.74 8.61 -20.05
N LEU A 134 -16.48 9.57 -19.18
CA LEU A 134 -16.14 10.94 -19.56
C LEU A 134 -14.78 11.35 -18.97
N GLY A 135 -14.06 12.22 -19.70
CA GLY A 135 -12.85 12.86 -19.19
C GLY A 135 -11.61 11.96 -19.12
N ILE A 136 -11.53 10.91 -19.96
CA ILE A 136 -10.35 10.06 -20.09
C ILE A 136 -9.73 10.29 -21.45
N SER A 137 -8.43 10.61 -21.46
CA SER A 137 -7.66 10.68 -22.70
C SER A 137 -7.35 9.28 -23.22
N ASP A 138 -7.35 9.11 -24.55
CA ASP A 138 -6.93 7.86 -25.21
C ASP A 138 -5.46 7.48 -24.88
N THR A 139 -4.66 8.46 -24.49
CA THR A 139 -3.25 8.29 -24.10
C THR A 139 -3.06 8.07 -22.59
N GLU A 140 -4.14 8.15 -21.81
CA GLU A 140 -4.03 7.93 -20.35
C GLU A 140 -3.70 6.48 -20.04
N LEU A 141 -2.61 6.27 -19.28
CA LEU A 141 -2.16 4.95 -18.87
C LEU A 141 -2.53 4.66 -17.43
N ILE A 142 -3.09 3.47 -17.20
CA ILE A 142 -3.02 2.83 -15.88
C ILE A 142 -1.56 2.52 -15.62
N LYS A 143 -1.10 2.89 -14.44
CA LYS A 143 0.24 2.58 -13.97
C LYS A 143 0.19 2.16 -12.53
N ILE A 144 0.55 0.92 -12.25
CA ILE A 144 0.68 0.35 -10.92
C ILE A 144 2.16 0.10 -10.67
N LYS A 145 2.68 0.73 -9.63
CA LYS A 145 4.05 0.53 -9.20
C LYS A 145 4.13 -0.69 -8.30
N PHE A 146 5.17 -1.47 -8.51
CA PHE A 146 5.49 -2.67 -7.77
C PHE A 146 6.89 -2.50 -7.18
N GLU A 147 7.03 -2.56 -5.87
CA GLU A 147 8.32 -2.39 -5.19
C GLU A 147 8.58 -3.53 -4.22
N ILE A 148 9.81 -4.02 -4.20
CA ILE A 148 10.26 -5.04 -3.27
C ILE A 148 11.48 -4.53 -2.53
N ASP A 149 11.38 -4.45 -1.22
CA ASP A 149 12.50 -4.25 -0.32
C ASP A 149 13.29 -5.56 -0.21
N THR A 150 14.54 -5.55 -0.65
CA THR A 150 15.44 -6.73 -0.66
C THR A 150 16.36 -6.77 0.57
N ASN A 151 16.31 -5.73 1.42
CA ASN A 151 17.03 -5.66 2.69
C ASN A 151 16.05 -5.45 3.86
N PRO A 152 15.20 -6.45 4.17
CA PRO A 152 14.13 -6.32 5.14
C PRO A 152 14.69 -6.05 6.55
N PRO A 153 14.12 -5.10 7.30
CA PRO A 153 14.43 -4.94 8.71
C PRO A 153 13.95 -6.15 9.51
N ASP A 154 14.76 -6.57 10.48
CA ASP A 154 14.45 -7.71 11.34
C ASP A 154 13.19 -7.52 12.19
N CYS A 155 12.79 -8.58 12.89
CA CYS A 155 11.70 -8.63 13.87
C CYS A 155 10.30 -8.37 13.32
N ALA A 156 10.10 -8.38 11.99
CA ALA A 156 8.77 -8.42 11.43
C ALA A 156 8.07 -9.75 11.75
N THR A 157 6.77 -9.68 11.98
CA THR A 157 5.90 -10.84 12.11
C THR A 157 4.95 -10.93 10.94
N PHE A 158 4.53 -12.15 10.59
CA PHE A 158 3.82 -12.41 9.33
C PHE A 158 2.55 -13.21 9.58
N GLU A 159 1.58 -13.05 8.68
CA GLU A 159 0.39 -13.89 8.61
C GLU A 159 0.04 -14.22 7.15
N THR A 160 -0.71 -15.31 6.96
CA THR A 160 -1.25 -15.67 5.65
C THR A 160 -2.70 -15.24 5.55
N LYS A 161 -3.05 -14.47 4.54
CA LYS A 161 -4.43 -14.14 4.18
C LYS A 161 -4.84 -14.86 2.91
N TYR A 162 -6.14 -15.06 2.74
CA TYR A 162 -6.71 -15.72 1.58
C TYR A 162 -7.65 -14.76 0.86
N ALA A 163 -7.52 -14.67 -0.47
CA ALA A 163 -8.50 -14.06 -1.34
C ALA A 163 -9.20 -15.14 -2.17
N LEU A 164 -10.43 -14.90 -2.55
CA LEU A 164 -11.27 -15.88 -3.28
C LEU A 164 -11.51 -15.50 -4.74
N LEU A 165 -11.17 -14.28 -5.12
CA LEU A 165 -11.33 -13.76 -6.48
C LEU A 165 -9.98 -13.18 -6.98
N PRO A 166 -9.68 -13.31 -8.28
CA PRO A 166 -10.47 -13.97 -9.32
C PRO A 166 -10.56 -15.49 -9.13
N PHE A 167 -9.64 -16.13 -8.43
CA PHE A 167 -9.59 -17.51 -7.98
C PHE A 167 -9.04 -17.56 -6.55
N PRO A 168 -9.28 -18.64 -5.78
CA PRO A 168 -8.69 -18.76 -4.44
C PRO A 168 -7.16 -18.75 -4.47
N TYR A 169 -6.54 -17.85 -3.70
CA TYR A 169 -5.08 -17.78 -3.53
C TYR A 169 -4.69 -17.31 -2.13
N ALA A 170 -3.45 -17.61 -1.74
CA ALA A 170 -2.87 -17.21 -0.46
C ALA A 170 -1.84 -16.09 -0.67
N VAL A 171 -1.81 -15.16 0.27
CA VAL A 171 -0.83 -14.05 0.31
C VAL A 171 -0.15 -14.07 1.67
N GLN A 172 1.18 -14.19 1.68
CA GLN A 172 1.98 -13.94 2.87
C GLN A 172 2.08 -12.43 3.08
N MET A 173 1.78 -11.97 4.27
CA MET A 173 1.73 -10.54 4.60
C MET A 173 2.47 -10.27 5.90
N TYR A 174 2.88 -9.02 6.09
CA TYR A 174 3.13 -8.52 7.43
C TYR A 174 1.81 -8.53 8.22
N ASP A 175 1.88 -8.95 9.48
CA ASP A 175 0.74 -8.83 10.38
C ASP A 175 0.42 -7.37 10.72
N GLU A 176 -0.75 -7.13 11.28
CA GLU A 176 -1.22 -5.75 11.54
C GLU A 176 -0.28 -4.96 12.47
N PRO A 177 0.35 -5.54 13.54
CA PRO A 177 1.36 -4.87 14.35
C PRO A 177 2.61 -4.44 13.58
N SER A 178 3.12 -5.29 12.69
CA SER A 178 4.31 -4.99 11.87
C SER A 178 4.01 -3.99 10.76
N LEU A 179 2.82 -4.06 10.15
CA LEU A 179 2.31 -3.03 9.22
C LEU A 179 2.22 -1.66 9.90
N PHE A 180 1.74 -1.61 11.13
CA PHE A 180 1.65 -0.38 11.91
C PHE A 180 3.02 0.18 12.24
N ALA A 181 3.98 -0.65 12.62
CA ALA A 181 5.38 -0.23 12.82
C ALA A 181 5.96 0.43 11.55
N GLY A 182 5.73 -0.16 10.39
CA GLY A 182 6.12 0.43 9.10
C GLY A 182 5.47 1.79 8.82
N LYS A 183 4.21 1.96 9.23
CA LYS A 183 3.48 3.23 9.08
C LYS A 183 4.01 4.30 10.04
N ILE A 184 4.26 3.94 11.30
CA ILE A 184 4.88 4.86 12.28
C ILE A 184 6.27 5.28 11.82
N HIS A 185 7.09 4.35 11.32
CA HIS A 185 8.38 4.68 10.73
C HIS A 185 8.25 5.71 9.60
N ALA A 186 7.27 5.55 8.70
CA ALA A 186 7.02 6.53 7.63
C ALA A 186 6.63 7.92 8.16
N VAL A 187 5.79 7.98 9.21
CA VAL A 187 5.40 9.25 9.87
C VAL A 187 6.62 9.93 10.49
N LEU A 188 7.49 9.17 11.17
CA LEU A 188 8.67 9.72 11.86
C LEU A 188 9.80 10.13 10.90
N CYS A 189 10.11 9.28 9.91
CA CYS A 189 11.38 9.35 9.19
C CYS A 189 11.29 9.96 7.79
N ARG A 190 10.08 10.02 7.20
CA ARG A 190 9.94 10.56 5.86
C ARG A 190 10.29 12.05 5.82
N SER A 191 11.25 12.43 4.98
CA SER A 191 11.57 13.84 4.76
C SER A 191 10.56 14.47 3.82
N TRP A 192 9.90 15.54 4.27
CA TRP A 192 8.94 16.29 3.47
C TRP A 192 9.62 17.54 2.90
N LYS A 193 10.20 17.42 1.71
CA LYS A 193 10.82 18.61 1.07
C LYS A 193 9.75 19.65 0.71
N ASN A 194 8.73 19.22 -0.09
CA ASN A 194 7.69 20.13 -0.59
C ASN A 194 6.26 19.54 -0.42
N ARG A 195 6.12 18.32 0.08
CA ARG A 195 4.83 17.63 0.16
C ARG A 195 4.77 16.68 1.37
N VAL A 196 3.88 16.98 2.31
CA VAL A 196 3.56 16.07 3.40
C VAL A 196 2.73 14.92 2.85
N LYS A 197 3.07 13.67 3.16
CA LYS A 197 2.31 12.51 2.71
C LYS A 197 1.14 12.23 3.66
N GLY A 198 0.00 12.88 3.44
CA GLY A 198 -1.19 12.82 4.29
C GLY A 198 -1.75 11.43 4.49
N ARG A 199 -1.57 10.53 3.49
CA ARG A 199 -1.96 9.13 3.60
C ARG A 199 -1.31 8.40 4.78
N ASP A 200 -0.09 8.79 5.19
CA ASP A 200 0.57 8.16 6.34
C ASP A 200 -0.14 8.54 7.65
N PHE A 201 -0.63 9.77 7.77
CA PHE A 201 -1.42 10.23 8.93
C PHE A 201 -2.83 9.63 8.94
N TYR A 202 -3.45 9.47 7.78
CA TYR A 202 -4.75 8.81 7.66
C TYR A 202 -4.68 7.36 8.15
N ASP A 203 -3.68 6.61 7.68
CA ASP A 203 -3.47 5.23 8.09
C ASP A 203 -3.13 5.13 9.59
N TYR A 204 -2.36 6.10 10.12
CA TYR A 204 -2.05 6.17 11.54
C TYR A 204 -3.31 6.25 12.41
N ILE A 205 -4.25 7.15 12.07
CA ILE A 205 -5.54 7.25 12.76
C ILE A 205 -6.33 5.93 12.64
N TRP A 206 -6.32 5.33 11.45
CA TRP A 206 -7.03 4.07 11.21
C TRP A 206 -6.53 2.94 12.13
N TYR A 207 -5.22 2.81 12.33
CA TYR A 207 -4.65 1.84 13.28
C TYR A 207 -5.03 2.14 14.74
N LEU A 208 -4.97 3.40 15.15
CA LEU A 208 -5.36 3.80 16.51
C LEU A 208 -6.84 3.49 16.78
N ALA A 209 -7.72 3.79 15.83
CA ALA A 209 -9.15 3.51 15.95
C ALA A 209 -9.47 2.00 16.10
N ARG A 210 -8.61 1.14 15.56
CA ARG A 210 -8.71 -0.33 15.71
C ARG A 210 -8.07 -0.83 17.01
N GLY A 211 -7.35 0.00 17.72
CA GLY A 211 -6.59 -0.39 18.91
C GLY A 211 -5.43 -1.32 18.61
N THR A 212 -4.89 -1.27 17.39
CA THR A 212 -3.75 -2.08 16.96
C THR A 212 -2.53 -1.77 17.81
N LYS A 213 -1.86 -2.80 18.32
CA LYS A 213 -0.59 -2.66 19.03
C LYS A 213 0.56 -2.52 18.03
N VAL A 214 1.59 -1.76 18.42
CA VAL A 214 2.80 -1.61 17.59
C VAL A 214 3.75 -2.77 17.83
N ASN A 215 4.31 -3.36 16.76
CA ASN A 215 5.49 -4.22 16.86
C ASN A 215 6.72 -3.32 17.12
N LEU A 216 6.99 -3.01 18.41
CA LEU A 216 8.10 -2.14 18.81
C LEU A 216 9.47 -2.70 18.41
N PRO A 217 9.78 -4.01 18.57
CA PRO A 217 11.04 -4.55 18.08
C PRO A 217 11.29 -4.33 16.59
N HIS A 218 10.26 -4.53 15.75
CA HIS A 218 10.36 -4.28 14.32
C HIS A 218 10.50 -2.78 14.00
N LEU A 219 9.75 -1.92 14.69
CA LEU A 219 9.89 -0.47 14.54
C LEU A 219 11.30 0.00 14.89
N GLN A 220 11.88 -0.52 15.99
CA GLN A 220 13.24 -0.21 16.40
C GLN A 220 14.24 -0.56 15.29
N LYS A 221 14.17 -1.79 14.73
CA LYS A 221 15.05 -2.20 13.64
C LYS A 221 14.94 -1.32 12.39
N ARG A 222 13.73 -0.86 12.06
CA ARG A 222 13.51 0.11 10.98
C ARG A 222 14.14 1.47 11.28
N LEU A 223 14.06 1.94 12.50
CA LEU A 223 14.67 3.20 12.94
C LEU A 223 16.20 3.12 12.97
N GLU A 224 16.77 2.00 13.44
CA GLU A 224 18.20 1.72 13.38
C GLU A 224 18.71 1.73 11.94
N GLN A 225 18.05 1.02 11.02
CA GLN A 225 18.41 0.95 9.61
C GLN A 225 18.40 2.32 8.90
N THR A 226 17.59 3.26 9.39
CA THR A 226 17.51 4.64 8.86
C THR A 226 18.26 5.64 9.69
N GLU A 227 19.14 5.21 10.61
CA GLU A 227 19.97 6.06 11.47
C GLU A 227 19.15 7.06 12.32
N LYS A 228 17.93 6.68 12.71
CA LYS A 228 17.02 7.46 13.56
C LYS A 228 16.96 6.96 15.00
N TRP A 229 17.63 5.86 15.28
CA TRP A 229 17.75 5.24 16.60
C TRP A 229 19.14 4.63 16.76
N ASN A 230 19.71 4.73 17.98
CA ASN A 230 21.02 4.17 18.26
C ASN A 230 20.92 2.66 18.53
N GLU A 231 21.82 1.87 17.97
CA GLU A 231 21.94 0.46 18.29
C GLU A 231 22.26 0.30 19.78
N GLY A 232 21.59 -0.67 20.41
CA GLY A 232 21.78 -0.98 21.83
C GLY A 232 20.83 -0.26 22.79
N GLU A 233 20.10 0.76 22.36
CA GLU A 233 19.02 1.38 23.14
C GLU A 233 17.68 0.69 22.86
N THR A 234 16.91 0.33 23.89
CA THR A 234 15.56 -0.25 23.71
C THR A 234 14.52 0.83 23.52
N LEU A 235 13.76 0.75 22.43
CA LEU A 235 12.65 1.65 22.14
C LEU A 235 11.46 1.32 23.05
N SER A 236 11.13 2.22 23.98
CA SER A 236 9.92 2.09 24.79
C SER A 236 8.71 2.78 24.13
N LEU A 237 7.52 2.40 24.57
CA LEU A 237 6.27 3.02 24.09
C LEU A 237 6.20 4.51 24.46
N GLU A 238 6.67 4.87 25.68
CA GLU A 238 6.73 6.25 26.15
C GLU A 238 7.63 7.09 25.26
N LYS A 239 8.81 6.57 24.93
CA LYS A 239 9.76 7.24 24.04
C LYS A 239 9.20 7.40 22.63
N LEU A 240 8.51 6.40 22.12
CA LEU A 240 7.81 6.46 20.83
C LEU A 240 6.75 7.57 20.83
N LYS A 241 5.94 7.70 21.90
CA LYS A 241 4.95 8.76 22.04
C LYS A 241 5.61 10.15 22.03
N GLU A 242 6.73 10.33 22.75
CA GLU A 242 7.49 11.58 22.73
C GLU A 242 7.97 11.95 21.31
N MET A 243 8.56 10.98 20.59
CA MET A 243 9.03 11.18 19.23
C MET A 243 7.90 11.60 18.28
N LEU A 244 6.75 10.93 18.36
CA LEU A 244 5.57 11.26 17.54
C LEU A 244 5.02 12.65 17.87
N CYS A 245 4.87 13.00 19.14
CA CYS A 245 4.40 14.32 19.55
C CYS A 245 5.35 15.44 19.08
N SER A 246 6.67 15.22 19.17
CA SER A 246 7.65 16.13 18.61
C SER A 246 7.48 16.28 17.09
N ARG A 247 7.33 15.15 16.38
CA ARG A 247 7.13 15.13 14.94
C ARG A 247 5.90 15.89 14.47
N PHE A 248 4.77 15.77 15.20
CA PHE A 248 3.54 16.50 14.87
C PHE A 248 3.68 18.03 14.99
N SER A 249 4.67 18.52 15.73
CA SER A 249 4.97 19.96 15.78
C SER A 249 5.59 20.52 14.51
N GLU A 250 6.13 19.65 13.64
CA GLU A 250 6.80 20.00 12.38
C GLU A 250 5.86 19.84 11.17
N VAL A 251 4.67 19.20 11.35
CA VAL A 251 3.77 18.84 10.25
C VAL A 251 2.96 20.04 9.78
N ASN A 252 2.97 20.30 8.48
CA ASN A 252 1.96 21.13 7.86
C ASN A 252 0.70 20.29 7.58
N PHE A 253 -0.28 20.33 8.49
CA PHE A 253 -1.49 19.53 8.38
C PHE A 253 -2.38 19.92 7.21
N GLU A 254 -2.38 21.18 6.76
CA GLU A 254 -3.13 21.58 5.56
C GLU A 254 -2.56 20.91 4.31
N ASN A 255 -1.24 20.83 4.17
CA ASN A 255 -0.62 20.05 3.09
C ASN A 255 -0.93 18.56 3.21
N ALA A 256 -0.99 18.01 4.43
CA ALA A 256 -1.34 16.62 4.65
C ALA A 256 -2.80 16.32 4.24
N LYS A 257 -3.74 17.20 4.57
CA LYS A 257 -5.15 17.10 4.14
C LYS A 257 -5.26 17.08 2.62
N GLN A 258 -4.61 18.03 1.94
CA GLN A 258 -4.63 18.13 0.47
C GLN A 258 -4.05 16.86 -0.20
N ASP A 259 -3.00 16.27 0.37
CA ASP A 259 -2.40 15.04 -0.19
C ASP A 259 -3.35 13.83 -0.11
N VAL A 260 -4.17 13.71 0.94
CA VAL A 260 -5.03 12.55 1.15
C VAL A 260 -6.39 12.66 0.49
N LEU A 261 -6.90 13.89 0.26
CA LEU A 261 -8.22 14.13 -0.31
C LEU A 261 -8.56 13.29 -1.57
N PRO A 262 -7.66 13.11 -2.55
CA PRO A 262 -7.98 12.32 -3.74
C PRO A 262 -8.22 10.83 -3.48
N PHE A 263 -7.88 10.32 -2.29
CA PHE A 263 -7.93 8.90 -1.93
C PHE A 263 -9.08 8.53 -1.01
N ILE A 264 -9.82 9.50 -0.48
CA ILE A 264 -10.91 9.29 0.48
C ILE A 264 -12.25 9.67 -0.13
N LYS A 265 -13.33 9.06 0.37
CA LYS A 265 -14.70 9.38 -0.07
C LYS A 265 -15.34 10.50 0.75
N ASP A 266 -14.96 10.64 2.02
CA ASP A 266 -15.54 11.59 2.97
C ASP A 266 -14.48 12.58 3.48
N PRO A 267 -14.45 13.81 2.95
CA PRO A 267 -13.52 14.86 3.39
C PRO A 267 -13.68 15.28 4.85
N ALA A 268 -14.89 15.13 5.45
CA ALA A 268 -15.13 15.52 6.84
C ALA A 268 -14.25 14.75 7.85
N LYS A 269 -13.72 13.60 7.46
CA LYS A 269 -12.73 12.86 8.27
C LYS A 269 -11.44 13.63 8.55
N LEU A 270 -11.19 14.73 7.84
CA LEU A 270 -9.98 15.55 7.99
C LEU A 270 -10.20 16.81 8.84
N ASP A 271 -11.42 17.13 9.26
CA ASP A 271 -11.75 18.41 9.91
C ASP A 271 -10.95 18.63 11.19
N LEU A 272 -10.74 17.57 11.97
CA LEU A 272 -10.00 17.65 13.24
C LEU A 272 -8.47 17.60 13.10
N TRP A 273 -7.95 17.47 11.87
CA TRP A 273 -6.52 17.28 11.67
C TRP A 273 -5.72 18.53 12.04
N ASN A 274 -5.09 18.50 13.18
CA ASN A 274 -4.13 19.46 13.67
C ASN A 274 -3.17 18.79 14.67
N LYS A 275 -2.17 19.52 15.13
CA LYS A 275 -1.17 19.04 16.09
C LYS A 275 -1.82 18.52 17.38
N GLU A 276 -2.74 19.29 17.95
CA GLU A 276 -3.40 19.00 19.22
C GLU A 276 -4.18 17.68 19.14
N PHE A 277 -4.92 17.48 18.07
CA PHE A 277 -5.66 16.25 17.82
C PHE A 277 -4.72 15.04 17.75
N PHE A 278 -3.68 15.10 16.89
CA PHE A 278 -2.74 13.97 16.74
C PHE A 278 -1.98 13.67 18.03
N THR A 279 -1.58 14.69 18.78
CA THR A 279 -0.94 14.53 20.10
C THR A 279 -1.89 13.82 21.06
N SER A 280 -3.13 14.29 21.17
CA SER A 280 -4.13 13.74 22.11
C SER A 280 -4.44 12.27 21.82
N ILE A 281 -4.72 11.92 20.56
CA ILE A 281 -5.03 10.52 20.21
C ILE A 281 -3.82 9.61 20.38
N THR A 282 -2.59 10.10 20.13
CA THR A 282 -1.37 9.33 20.36
C THR A 282 -1.17 8.99 21.83
N LEU A 283 -1.29 10.00 22.71
CA LEU A 283 -1.10 9.78 24.14
C LEU A 283 -2.16 8.84 24.73
N SER A 284 -3.40 8.92 24.24
CA SER A 284 -4.53 8.15 24.79
C SER A 284 -4.71 6.77 24.15
N GLN A 285 -4.41 6.58 22.87
CA GLN A 285 -4.78 5.37 22.12
C GLN A 285 -3.59 4.50 21.70
N LEU A 286 -2.36 5.04 21.54
CA LEU A 286 -1.22 4.26 21.11
C LEU A 286 -0.80 3.23 22.18
N LYS A 287 -0.71 1.96 21.76
CA LYS A 287 -0.45 0.79 22.62
C LYS A 287 0.74 -0.01 22.13
#